data_361490f373dd608367ff34b236f07b25
#
_entry.id   361490f373dd608367ff34b236f07b25
#
_cell.length_a   1.000
_cell.length_b   1.000
_cell.length_c   1.000
_cell.angle_alpha   90.00
_cell.angle_beta   90.00
_cell.angle_gamma   90.00
#
_symmetry.space_group_name_H-M   'P 1'
#
loop_
_entity.id
_entity.type
_entity.pdbx_description
1 polymer ?
#
loop_
_entity_poly.entity_id
_entity_poly.type
_entity_poly.pdbx_seq_one_letter_code
_entity_poly.pdbx_strand_id
1 'polypeptide(L)'
;MSTAIATKPEVKKQATARPINWERLGAYLILLVFAVIYLGPLLMLVNTSLKTLPEFMKDAVTPATTFNFQNFVEAWNKANFPRYLTNSLIYTIVATLVYIITAVFVAFPISRGYVKGANVLLTMFIVALFLPVALIPQFQLMLSIGLYNNPIGYIMLFLINPIGIVILVNYIKTVPRELDEAAAIDGCGYFRYVTTVILPLIQPAVATVTVLHAIGIWNELILPTIYLTNKDYYPITRGMIVFQGVYGSNWPTLAAAVLLMTLPMLILFLFLQRYIISGLTQGAVKG
;
A
#
# COMPACT_ATOMS: atom_id res chain seq x y z
N MET A 1 9.32 65.45 51.94
CA MET A 1 8.63 65.22 50.64
C MET A 1 8.70 63.70 50.38
N SER A 2 7.58 63.03 50.68
CA SER A 2 7.50 61.54 50.53
C SER A 2 6.64 61.28 49.29
N THR A 3 7.23 60.67 48.27
CA THR A 3 6.57 60.34 47.02
C THR A 3 5.97 58.96 47.18
N ALA A 4 4.66 58.85 47.27
CA ALA A 4 3.93 57.59 47.28
C ALA A 4 3.93 56.97 45.87
N ILE A 5 4.45 55.79 45.74
CA ILE A 5 4.42 54.97 44.50
C ILE A 5 3.03 54.29 44.47
N ALA A 6 2.20 54.71 43.55
CA ALA A 6 0.92 54.06 43.27
C ALA A 6 1.11 52.73 42.57
N THR A 7 0.79 51.63 43.21
CA THR A 7 0.76 50.27 42.64
C THR A 7 -0.45 50.14 41.70
N LYS A 8 -0.17 49.81 40.46
CA LYS A 8 -1.17 49.54 39.41
C LYS A 8 -1.91 48.24 39.75
N PRO A 9 -3.24 48.18 39.67
CA PRO A 9 -3.98 46.96 39.98
C PRO A 9 -3.76 45.91 38.92
N GLU A 10 -3.36 44.70 39.32
CA GLU A 10 -3.30 43.51 38.48
C GLU A 10 -4.69 43.12 37.97
N VAL A 11 -4.93 43.29 36.70
CA VAL A 11 -6.13 42.80 36.01
C VAL A 11 -6.02 41.28 35.89
N LYS A 12 -6.68 40.55 36.80
CA LYS A 12 -6.93 39.10 36.65
C LYS A 12 -7.65 38.85 35.34
N LYS A 13 -6.95 38.27 34.32
CA LYS A 13 -7.56 37.75 33.13
C LYS A 13 -8.52 36.62 33.52
N GLN A 14 -9.81 36.93 33.56
CA GLN A 14 -10.85 35.91 33.65
C GLN A 14 -10.69 34.99 32.41
N ALA A 15 -10.43 33.70 32.66
CA ALA A 15 -10.44 32.67 31.63
C ALA A 15 -11.89 32.51 31.14
N THR A 16 -12.24 33.24 30.08
CA THR A 16 -13.51 33.04 29.39
C THR A 16 -13.53 31.65 28.80
N ALA A 17 -14.43 30.80 29.29
CA ALA A 17 -14.70 29.48 28.70
C ALA A 17 -15.00 29.70 27.21
N ARG A 18 -14.17 29.10 26.34
CA ARG A 18 -14.36 29.17 24.88
C ARG A 18 -15.72 28.53 24.55
N PRO A 19 -16.59 29.21 23.80
CA PRO A 19 -17.91 28.68 23.43
C PRO A 19 -17.69 27.34 22.67
N ILE A 20 -18.49 26.34 23.01
CA ILE A 20 -18.50 25.06 22.32
C ILE A 20 -18.85 25.31 20.86
N ASN A 21 -17.92 25.02 19.96
CA ASN A 21 -18.16 25.13 18.53
C ASN A 21 -18.92 23.86 18.08
N TRP A 22 -20.23 23.97 17.92
CA TRP A 22 -21.11 22.84 17.55
C TRP A 22 -20.74 22.20 16.22
N GLU A 23 -20.20 22.96 15.26
CA GLU A 23 -19.73 22.44 14.00
C GLU A 23 -18.53 21.49 14.19
N ARG A 24 -17.60 21.87 15.08
CA ARG A 24 -16.46 21.00 15.44
C ARG A 24 -16.92 19.76 16.20
N LEU A 25 -17.89 19.90 17.09
CA LEU A 25 -18.45 18.76 17.81
C LEU A 25 -19.10 17.77 16.84
N GLY A 26 -19.88 18.25 15.87
CA GLY A 26 -20.46 17.42 14.82
C GLY A 26 -19.40 16.71 13.98
N ALA A 27 -18.34 17.42 13.57
CA ALA A 27 -17.22 16.82 12.84
C ALA A 27 -16.50 15.73 13.65
N TYR A 28 -16.26 15.95 14.95
CA TYR A 28 -15.65 14.92 15.82
C TYR A 28 -16.54 13.69 16.02
N LEU A 29 -17.86 13.87 16.13
CA LEU A 29 -18.79 12.75 16.22
C LEU A 29 -18.78 11.91 14.94
N ILE A 30 -18.79 12.53 13.78
CA ILE A 30 -18.67 11.84 12.49
C ILE A 30 -17.34 11.09 12.42
N LEU A 31 -16.22 11.72 12.75
CA LEU A 31 -14.90 11.09 12.78
C LEU A 31 -14.86 9.91 13.76
N LEU A 32 -15.49 10.04 14.93
CA LEU A 32 -15.57 8.95 15.91
C LEU A 32 -16.34 7.75 15.36
N VAL A 33 -17.47 7.98 14.68
CA VAL A 33 -18.26 6.92 14.04
C VAL A 33 -17.41 6.19 13.00
N PHE A 34 -16.74 6.92 12.11
CA PHE A 34 -15.83 6.31 11.15
C PHE A 34 -14.67 5.57 11.82
N ALA A 35 -14.08 6.14 12.86
CA ALA A 35 -13.02 5.47 13.61
C ALA A 35 -13.51 4.13 14.21
N VAL A 36 -14.69 4.09 14.81
CA VAL A 36 -15.26 2.85 15.34
C VAL A 36 -15.54 1.82 14.24
N ILE A 37 -16.09 2.25 13.10
CA ILE A 37 -16.38 1.36 11.97
C ILE A 37 -15.10 0.75 11.39
N TYR A 38 -14.03 1.54 11.22
CA TYR A 38 -12.78 1.08 10.60
C TYR A 38 -11.84 0.40 11.59
N LEU A 39 -11.72 0.90 12.83
CA LEU A 39 -10.83 0.32 13.83
C LEU A 39 -11.46 -0.85 14.59
N GLY A 40 -12.79 -0.88 14.69
CA GLY A 40 -13.52 -1.94 15.40
C GLY A 40 -13.14 -3.35 14.94
N PRO A 41 -13.23 -3.68 13.65
CA PRO A 41 -12.82 -4.98 13.13
C PRO A 41 -11.35 -5.32 13.40
N LEU A 42 -10.44 -4.32 13.35
CA LEU A 42 -9.03 -4.53 13.65
C LEU A 42 -8.80 -4.81 15.13
N LEU A 43 -9.50 -4.11 16.02
CA LEU A 43 -9.46 -4.36 17.45
C LEU A 43 -10.04 -5.74 17.78
N MET A 44 -11.14 -6.16 17.10
CA MET A 44 -11.66 -7.51 17.22
C MET A 44 -10.67 -8.58 16.76
N LEU A 45 -9.94 -8.33 15.66
CA LEU A 45 -8.91 -9.24 15.17
C LEU A 45 -7.78 -9.40 16.21
N VAL A 46 -7.30 -8.29 16.79
CA VAL A 46 -6.31 -8.30 17.88
C VAL A 46 -6.87 -9.05 19.10
N ASN A 47 -8.09 -8.73 19.52
CA ASN A 47 -8.74 -9.40 20.63
C ASN A 47 -8.86 -10.92 20.41
N THR A 48 -9.32 -11.33 19.24
CA THR A 48 -9.46 -12.76 18.88
C THR A 48 -8.11 -13.46 18.88
N SER A 49 -7.04 -12.84 18.38
CA SER A 49 -5.70 -13.43 18.33
C SER A 49 -5.11 -13.74 19.71
N LEU A 50 -5.58 -13.05 20.73
CA LEU A 50 -5.12 -13.19 22.13
C LEU A 50 -5.98 -14.19 22.95
N LYS A 51 -7.11 -14.66 22.44
CA LYS A 51 -7.97 -15.63 23.12
C LYS A 51 -7.49 -17.06 22.95
N THR A 52 -7.85 -17.91 23.92
CA THR A 52 -7.83 -19.36 23.70
C THR A 52 -9.06 -19.79 22.87
N LEU A 53 -8.98 -20.95 22.21
CA LEU A 53 -10.12 -21.46 21.44
C LEU A 53 -11.40 -21.65 22.30
N PRO A 54 -11.36 -22.22 23.52
CA PRO A 54 -12.53 -22.32 24.39
C PRO A 54 -13.08 -20.93 24.78
N GLU A 55 -12.23 -19.95 25.06
CA GLU A 55 -12.66 -18.59 25.39
C GLU A 55 -13.36 -17.93 24.19
N PHE A 56 -12.82 -18.09 23.00
CA PHE A 56 -13.43 -17.58 21.76
C PHE A 56 -14.78 -18.23 21.47
N MET A 57 -14.88 -19.56 21.66
CA MET A 57 -16.11 -20.30 21.41
C MET A 57 -17.22 -19.96 22.43
N LYS A 58 -16.84 -19.54 23.65
CA LYS A 58 -17.79 -19.08 24.67
C LYS A 58 -18.33 -17.69 24.32
N ASP A 59 -17.47 -16.77 23.96
CA ASP A 59 -17.83 -15.41 23.54
C ASP A 59 -16.72 -14.82 22.68
N ALA A 60 -17.06 -14.49 21.43
CA ALA A 60 -16.11 -13.91 20.47
C ALA A 60 -15.82 -12.43 20.73
N VAL A 61 -16.75 -11.68 21.35
CA VAL A 61 -16.73 -10.21 21.42
C VAL A 61 -16.07 -9.69 22.69
N THR A 62 -16.29 -10.34 23.84
CA THR A 62 -15.68 -9.90 25.11
C THR A 62 -14.16 -9.76 25.01
N PRO A 63 -13.52 -8.83 25.75
CA PRO A 63 -12.07 -8.71 25.78
C PRO A 63 -11.40 -10.02 26.23
N ALA A 64 -10.24 -10.34 25.62
CA ALA A 64 -9.43 -11.50 26.00
C ALA A 64 -8.98 -11.39 27.45
N THR A 65 -9.15 -12.45 28.20
CA THR A 65 -8.74 -12.53 29.62
C THR A 65 -7.43 -13.29 29.80
N THR A 66 -7.13 -14.22 28.88
CA THR A 66 -5.98 -15.14 29.00
C THR A 66 -4.71 -14.65 28.31
N PHE A 67 -4.78 -13.67 27.40
CA PHE A 67 -3.66 -13.15 26.60
C PHE A 67 -2.75 -14.25 26.03
N ASN A 68 -3.36 -15.18 25.26
CA ASN A 68 -2.68 -16.37 24.75
C ASN A 68 -1.77 -16.05 23.55
N PHE A 69 -0.51 -15.71 23.80
CA PHE A 69 0.48 -15.47 22.74
C PHE A 69 0.91 -16.75 22.00
N GLN A 70 0.56 -17.93 22.52
CA GLN A 70 0.85 -19.19 21.85
C GLN A 70 0.22 -19.28 20.45
N ASN A 71 -0.91 -18.59 20.22
CA ASN A 71 -1.52 -18.51 18.90
C ASN A 71 -0.56 -17.98 17.81
N PHE A 72 0.30 -17.01 18.15
CA PHE A 72 1.29 -16.46 17.22
C PHE A 72 2.42 -17.47 16.94
N VAL A 73 2.88 -18.20 17.96
CA VAL A 73 3.88 -19.26 17.81
C VAL A 73 3.32 -20.40 16.96
N GLU A 74 2.08 -20.79 17.22
CA GLU A 74 1.40 -21.80 16.42
C GLU A 74 1.20 -21.34 14.96
N ALA A 75 0.76 -20.11 14.75
CA ALA A 75 0.59 -19.54 13.41
C ALA A 75 1.91 -19.52 12.64
N TRP A 76 2.99 -19.13 13.30
CA TRP A 76 4.34 -19.10 12.70
C TRP A 76 4.85 -20.50 12.31
N ASN A 77 4.63 -21.50 13.17
CA ASN A 77 5.14 -22.86 12.96
C ASN A 77 4.24 -23.72 12.07
N LYS A 78 2.96 -23.33 11.89
CA LYS A 78 2.01 -24.08 11.04
C LYS A 78 2.13 -23.67 9.57
N ALA A 79 1.81 -24.59 8.68
CA ALA A 79 1.60 -24.38 7.25
C ALA A 79 2.77 -23.71 6.49
N ASN A 80 4.03 -23.93 6.90
CA ASN A 80 5.19 -23.29 6.26
C ASN A 80 5.10 -21.75 6.20
N PHE A 81 4.48 -21.12 7.21
CA PHE A 81 4.24 -19.68 7.26
C PHE A 81 5.49 -18.85 6.97
N PRO A 82 6.69 -19.13 7.55
CA PRO A 82 7.92 -18.39 7.24
C PRO A 82 8.27 -18.43 5.76
N ARG A 83 8.09 -19.57 5.09
CA ARG A 83 8.37 -19.73 3.65
C ARG A 83 7.40 -18.90 2.81
N TYR A 84 6.11 -18.97 3.11
CA TYR A 84 5.09 -18.21 2.40
C TYR A 84 5.27 -16.70 2.59
N LEU A 85 5.65 -16.28 3.80
CA LEU A 85 5.99 -14.88 4.09
C LEU A 85 7.19 -14.43 3.27
N THR A 86 8.26 -15.23 3.24
CA THR A 86 9.47 -14.96 2.44
C THR A 86 9.14 -14.87 0.95
N ASN A 87 8.35 -15.80 0.42
CA ASN A 87 7.90 -15.76 -0.98
C ASN A 87 7.13 -14.47 -1.27
N SER A 88 6.17 -14.09 -0.41
CA SER A 88 5.42 -12.83 -0.58
C SER A 88 6.33 -11.62 -0.57
N LEU A 89 7.31 -11.56 0.33
CA LEU A 89 8.28 -10.47 0.37
C LEU A 89 9.10 -10.40 -0.92
N ILE A 90 9.63 -11.54 -1.38
CA ILE A 90 10.42 -11.62 -2.62
C ILE A 90 9.57 -11.17 -3.82
N TYR A 91 8.37 -11.73 -3.99
CA TYR A 91 7.48 -11.39 -5.10
C TYR A 91 7.11 -9.92 -5.10
N THR A 92 6.71 -9.40 -3.94
CA THR A 92 6.31 -8.00 -3.80
C THR A 92 7.48 -7.05 -4.06
N ILE A 93 8.64 -7.30 -3.46
CA ILE A 93 9.81 -6.44 -3.61
C ILE A 93 10.32 -6.47 -5.04
N VAL A 94 10.57 -7.68 -5.59
CA VAL A 94 11.17 -7.83 -6.93
C VAL A 94 10.23 -7.29 -8.01
N ALA A 95 8.94 -7.70 -7.99
CA ALA A 95 7.99 -7.22 -8.98
C ALA A 95 7.79 -5.70 -8.90
N THR A 96 7.69 -5.14 -7.69
CA THR A 96 7.52 -3.69 -7.52
C THR A 96 8.76 -2.91 -7.99
N LEU A 97 9.97 -3.35 -7.64
CA LEU A 97 11.20 -2.67 -8.08
C LEU A 97 11.34 -2.70 -9.60
N VAL A 98 11.18 -3.86 -10.23
CA VAL A 98 11.27 -3.99 -11.69
C VAL A 98 10.18 -3.16 -12.35
N TYR A 99 8.95 -3.21 -11.84
CA TYR A 99 7.84 -2.42 -12.35
C TYR A 99 8.12 -0.91 -12.26
N ILE A 100 8.54 -0.39 -11.12
CA ILE A 100 8.79 1.04 -10.92
C ILE A 100 9.89 1.54 -11.86
N ILE A 101 11.00 0.80 -11.96
CA ILE A 101 12.08 1.16 -12.88
C ILE A 101 11.54 1.24 -14.31
N THR A 102 10.87 0.20 -14.79
CA THR A 102 10.34 0.18 -16.17
C THR A 102 9.25 1.23 -16.37
N ALA A 103 8.36 1.42 -15.41
CA ALA A 103 7.26 2.39 -15.49
C ALA A 103 7.74 3.83 -15.59
N VAL A 104 8.78 4.23 -14.83
CA VAL A 104 9.36 5.57 -14.91
C VAL A 104 9.98 5.83 -16.30
N PHE A 105 10.75 4.86 -16.81
CA PHE A 105 11.35 4.97 -18.14
C PHE A 105 10.32 4.95 -19.27
N VAL A 106 9.18 4.30 -19.11
CA VAL A 106 8.08 4.31 -20.08
C VAL A 106 7.25 5.59 -19.95
N ALA A 107 6.97 6.04 -18.72
CA ALA A 107 6.10 7.20 -18.48
C ALA A 107 6.73 8.52 -18.95
N PHE A 108 8.04 8.67 -18.81
CA PHE A 108 8.72 9.90 -19.20
C PHE A 108 8.55 10.25 -20.68
N PRO A 109 8.94 9.40 -21.67
CA PRO A 109 8.79 9.74 -23.10
C PRO A 109 7.32 9.87 -23.51
N ILE A 110 6.40 9.16 -22.89
CA ILE A 110 4.95 9.32 -23.12
C ILE A 110 4.50 10.70 -22.64
N SER A 111 4.91 11.12 -21.44
CA SER A 111 4.51 12.41 -20.86
C SER A 111 4.98 13.61 -21.65
N ARG A 112 6.17 13.51 -22.27
CA ARG A 112 6.80 14.55 -23.07
C ARG A 112 6.39 14.54 -24.54
N GLY A 113 5.77 13.45 -25.00
CA GLY A 113 5.40 13.28 -26.41
C GLY A 113 6.61 12.94 -27.31
N TYR A 114 7.70 12.44 -26.74
CA TYR A 114 8.91 12.09 -27.49
C TYR A 114 8.77 10.82 -28.36
N VAL A 115 7.74 10.04 -28.09
CA VAL A 115 7.41 8.84 -28.88
C VAL A 115 6.26 9.13 -29.82
N LYS A 116 6.39 8.74 -31.09
CA LYS A 116 5.28 8.82 -32.05
C LYS A 116 4.09 8.02 -31.52
N GLY A 117 2.92 8.66 -31.46
CA GLY A 117 1.72 8.01 -30.90
C GLY A 117 1.64 8.00 -29.36
N ALA A 118 2.41 8.84 -28.64
CA ALA A 118 2.39 8.93 -27.17
C ALA A 118 0.95 9.07 -26.60
N ASN A 119 0.11 9.88 -27.23
CA ASN A 119 -1.29 10.05 -26.82
C ASN A 119 -2.10 8.76 -27.01
N VAL A 120 -1.86 8.01 -28.08
CA VAL A 120 -2.52 6.72 -28.32
C VAL A 120 -2.08 5.71 -27.26
N LEU A 121 -0.78 5.63 -26.99
CA LEU A 121 -0.26 4.76 -25.93
C LEU A 121 -0.85 5.10 -24.56
N LEU A 122 -0.90 6.38 -24.21
CA LEU A 122 -1.53 6.81 -22.95
C LEU A 122 -3.02 6.43 -22.92
N THR A 123 -3.73 6.65 -24.02
CA THR A 123 -5.15 6.25 -24.14
C THR A 123 -5.32 4.73 -23.98
N MET A 124 -4.42 3.93 -24.56
CA MET A 124 -4.45 2.46 -24.37
C MET A 124 -4.27 2.07 -22.90
N PHE A 125 -3.34 2.70 -22.15
CA PHE A 125 -3.20 2.46 -20.72
C PHE A 125 -4.45 2.86 -19.94
N ILE A 126 -5.09 3.98 -20.29
CA ILE A 126 -6.35 4.41 -19.66
C ILE A 126 -7.48 3.41 -19.96
N VAL A 127 -7.64 2.98 -21.21
CA VAL A 127 -8.64 1.98 -21.59
C VAL A 127 -8.40 0.65 -20.87
N ALA A 128 -7.14 0.25 -20.73
CA ALA A 128 -6.77 -0.98 -20.03
C ALA A 128 -7.22 -1.01 -18.56
N LEU A 129 -7.45 0.15 -17.91
CA LEU A 129 -8.00 0.22 -16.55
C LEU A 129 -9.44 -0.31 -16.45
N PHE A 130 -10.19 -0.25 -17.54
CA PHE A 130 -11.59 -0.66 -17.60
C PHE A 130 -11.79 -2.06 -18.19
N LEU A 131 -10.71 -2.67 -18.70
CA LEU A 131 -10.80 -4.03 -19.25
C LEU A 131 -10.67 -5.07 -18.13
N PRO A 132 -11.48 -6.15 -18.19
CA PRO A 132 -11.33 -7.27 -17.26
C PRO A 132 -9.99 -7.97 -17.50
N VAL A 133 -9.44 -8.56 -16.43
CA VAL A 133 -8.21 -9.35 -16.53
C VAL A 133 -8.45 -10.57 -17.42
N ALA A 134 -7.67 -10.70 -18.49
CA ALA A 134 -7.77 -11.80 -19.45
C ALA A 134 -7.12 -13.09 -18.91
N LEU A 135 -7.67 -13.66 -17.82
CA LEU A 135 -7.08 -14.79 -17.08
C LEU A 135 -6.79 -15.99 -17.97
N ILE A 136 -7.74 -16.38 -18.85
CA ILE A 136 -7.61 -17.58 -19.67
C ILE A 136 -6.53 -17.42 -20.76
N PRO A 137 -6.51 -16.38 -21.59
CA PRO A 137 -5.41 -16.14 -22.52
C PRO A 137 -4.05 -16.00 -21.84
N GLN A 138 -4.00 -15.32 -20.70
CA GLN A 138 -2.78 -15.15 -19.93
C GLN A 138 -2.26 -16.50 -19.41
N PHE A 139 -3.17 -17.37 -18.93
CA PHE A 139 -2.83 -18.71 -18.47
C PHE A 139 -2.26 -19.57 -19.62
N GLN A 140 -2.91 -19.57 -20.78
CA GLN A 140 -2.44 -20.28 -21.96
C GLN A 140 -1.05 -19.80 -22.42
N LEU A 141 -0.82 -18.49 -22.40
CA LEU A 141 0.48 -17.91 -22.72
C LEU A 141 1.54 -18.40 -21.73
N MET A 142 1.28 -18.34 -20.42
CA MET A 142 2.24 -18.80 -19.40
C MET A 142 2.57 -20.28 -19.53
N LEU A 143 1.62 -21.11 -19.91
CA LEU A 143 1.85 -22.52 -20.23
C LEU A 143 2.75 -22.67 -21.46
N SER A 144 2.45 -21.97 -22.55
CA SER A 144 3.16 -22.09 -23.83
C SER A 144 4.63 -21.66 -23.76
N ILE A 145 4.94 -20.65 -22.92
CA ILE A 145 6.32 -20.17 -22.72
C ILE A 145 7.06 -20.85 -21.56
N GLY A 146 6.44 -21.87 -20.92
CA GLY A 146 7.08 -22.64 -19.84
C GLY A 146 7.22 -21.90 -18.51
N LEU A 147 6.46 -20.82 -18.29
CA LEU A 147 6.49 -19.99 -17.07
C LEU A 147 5.34 -20.28 -16.10
N TYR A 148 4.53 -21.30 -16.38
CA TYR A 148 3.54 -21.80 -15.44
C TYR A 148 4.19 -22.50 -14.25
N ASN A 149 3.61 -22.36 -13.07
CA ASN A 149 4.13 -22.92 -11.81
C ASN A 149 5.59 -22.53 -11.52
N ASN A 150 5.96 -21.28 -11.84
CA ASN A 150 7.31 -20.77 -11.73
C ASN A 150 7.29 -19.39 -11.02
N PRO A 151 8.16 -19.16 -10.01
CA PRO A 151 8.27 -17.87 -9.31
C PRO A 151 8.54 -16.68 -10.24
N ILE A 152 9.40 -16.86 -11.25
CA ILE A 152 9.71 -15.80 -12.22
C ILE A 152 8.47 -15.49 -13.06
N GLY A 153 7.79 -16.54 -13.55
CA GLY A 153 6.52 -16.37 -14.27
C GLY A 153 5.49 -15.64 -13.45
N TYR A 154 5.37 -15.95 -12.16
CA TYR A 154 4.45 -15.26 -11.25
C TYR A 154 4.82 -13.78 -11.08
N ILE A 155 6.10 -13.44 -10.92
CA ILE A 155 6.58 -12.03 -10.85
C ILE A 155 6.24 -11.29 -12.15
N MET A 156 6.40 -11.92 -13.32
CA MET A 156 6.14 -11.29 -14.62
C MET A 156 4.69 -10.86 -14.80
N LEU A 157 3.72 -11.51 -14.12
CA LEU A 157 2.31 -11.12 -14.18
C LEU A 157 2.06 -9.71 -13.65
N PHE A 158 2.95 -9.17 -12.82
CA PHE A 158 2.82 -7.86 -12.18
C PHE A 158 3.64 -6.75 -12.84
N LEU A 159 4.42 -7.06 -13.90
CA LEU A 159 5.28 -6.05 -14.54
C LEU A 159 4.52 -5.06 -15.41
N ILE A 160 3.24 -5.30 -15.68
CA ILE A 160 2.39 -4.39 -16.44
C ILE A 160 1.23 -3.97 -15.54
N ASN A 161 1.28 -2.72 -15.07
CA ASN A 161 0.21 -2.11 -14.29
C ASN A 161 -0.14 -0.73 -14.87
N PRO A 162 -1.28 -0.61 -15.58
CA PRO A 162 -1.66 0.63 -16.26
C PRO A 162 -1.82 1.83 -15.34
N ILE A 163 -2.37 1.62 -14.11
CA ILE A 163 -2.67 2.73 -13.19
C ILE A 163 -1.40 3.50 -12.78
N GLY A 164 -0.31 2.78 -12.49
CA GLY A 164 0.94 3.43 -12.10
C GLY A 164 1.56 4.22 -13.24
N ILE A 165 1.50 3.71 -14.49
CA ILE A 165 1.98 4.44 -15.67
C ILE A 165 1.19 5.74 -15.86
N VAL A 166 -0.15 5.69 -15.76
CA VAL A 166 -1.01 6.88 -15.90
C VAL A 166 -0.69 7.92 -14.81
N ILE A 167 -0.52 7.49 -13.56
CA ILE A 167 -0.14 8.38 -12.45
C ILE A 167 1.21 9.05 -12.73
N LEU A 168 2.23 8.27 -13.10
CA LEU A 168 3.57 8.78 -13.39
C LEU A 168 3.57 9.74 -14.58
N VAL A 169 2.90 9.41 -15.68
CA VAL A 169 2.77 10.28 -16.86
C VAL A 169 2.16 11.63 -16.48
N ASN A 170 1.04 11.62 -15.72
CA ASN A 170 0.39 12.86 -15.32
C ASN A 170 1.24 13.68 -14.36
N TYR A 171 1.95 13.04 -13.43
CA TYR A 171 2.86 13.75 -12.53
C TYR A 171 4.08 14.35 -13.27
N ILE A 172 4.70 13.61 -14.19
CA ILE A 172 5.82 14.11 -14.98
C ILE A 172 5.42 15.31 -15.84
N LYS A 173 4.17 15.38 -16.32
CA LYS A 173 3.65 16.55 -17.04
C LYS A 173 3.66 17.84 -16.22
N THR A 174 3.68 17.76 -14.87
CA THR A 174 3.76 18.93 -14.00
C THR A 174 5.19 19.46 -13.81
N VAL A 175 6.21 18.68 -14.20
CA VAL A 175 7.61 19.07 -14.14
C VAL A 175 7.89 20.02 -15.31
N PRO A 176 8.53 21.21 -15.09
CA PRO A 176 8.85 22.18 -16.13
C PRO A 176 9.69 21.57 -17.27
N ARG A 177 9.35 21.92 -18.52
CA ARG A 177 10.08 21.41 -19.72
C ARG A 177 11.44 22.05 -19.92
N GLU A 178 11.63 23.21 -19.35
CA GLU A 178 12.91 23.95 -19.36
C GLU A 178 14.06 23.12 -18.79
N LEU A 179 13.76 22.18 -17.88
CA LEU A 179 14.75 21.24 -17.34
C LEU A 179 15.20 20.22 -18.39
N ASP A 180 14.29 19.80 -19.30
CA ASP A 180 14.60 18.89 -20.40
C ASP A 180 15.55 19.59 -21.40
N GLU A 181 15.28 20.87 -21.72
CA GLU A 181 16.06 21.69 -22.63
C GLU A 181 17.47 21.99 -22.09
N ALA A 182 17.55 22.36 -20.79
CA ALA A 182 18.81 22.57 -20.11
C ALA A 182 19.69 21.31 -20.12
N ALA A 183 19.10 20.16 -19.77
CA ALA A 183 19.81 18.89 -19.80
C ALA A 183 20.28 18.47 -21.19
N ALA A 184 19.50 18.81 -22.23
CA ALA A 184 19.90 18.56 -23.61
C ALA A 184 21.11 19.45 -24.05
N ILE A 185 21.13 20.72 -23.61
CA ILE A 185 22.26 21.65 -23.84
C ILE A 185 23.54 21.13 -23.15
N ASP A 186 23.39 20.60 -21.93
CA ASP A 186 24.50 20.01 -21.16
C ASP A 186 24.93 18.62 -21.68
N GLY A 187 24.34 18.12 -22.78
CA GLY A 187 24.66 16.81 -23.36
C GLY A 187 24.27 15.62 -22.46
N CYS A 188 23.32 15.82 -21.55
CA CYS A 188 22.88 14.76 -20.64
C CYS A 188 22.08 13.68 -21.39
N GLY A 189 22.58 12.45 -21.40
CA GLY A 189 21.88 11.32 -22.03
C GLY A 189 20.60 10.92 -21.29
N TYR A 190 19.67 10.28 -22.01
CA TYR A 190 18.34 9.88 -21.54
C TYR A 190 18.32 9.19 -20.18
N PHE A 191 19.10 8.11 -20.02
CA PHE A 191 19.11 7.34 -18.76
C PHE A 191 19.62 8.19 -17.58
N ARG A 192 20.66 8.96 -17.80
CA ARG A 192 21.22 9.85 -16.79
C ARG A 192 20.20 10.92 -16.40
N TYR A 193 19.55 11.55 -17.39
CA TYR A 193 18.54 12.58 -17.14
C TYR A 193 17.37 12.04 -16.33
N VAL A 194 16.80 10.89 -16.72
CA VAL A 194 15.66 10.29 -16.01
C VAL A 194 16.04 9.92 -14.59
N THR A 195 17.23 9.37 -14.34
CA THR A 195 17.63 8.92 -13.00
C THR A 195 18.10 10.05 -12.09
N THR A 196 18.80 11.07 -12.63
CA THR A 196 19.41 12.11 -11.79
C THR A 196 18.56 13.37 -11.66
N VAL A 197 17.67 13.65 -12.61
CA VAL A 197 16.83 14.85 -12.61
C VAL A 197 15.36 14.48 -12.41
N ILE A 198 14.78 13.68 -13.29
CA ILE A 198 13.35 13.38 -13.24
C ILE A 198 12.97 12.56 -12.00
N LEU A 199 13.64 11.45 -11.75
CA LEU A 199 13.31 10.53 -10.64
C LEU A 199 13.28 11.24 -9.27
N PRO A 200 14.24 12.08 -8.87
CA PRO A 200 14.18 12.87 -7.65
C PRO A 200 12.98 13.82 -7.58
N LEU A 201 12.61 14.46 -8.69
CA LEU A 201 11.51 15.40 -8.75
C LEU A 201 10.13 14.73 -8.61
N ILE A 202 10.01 13.49 -9.09
CA ILE A 202 8.75 12.74 -9.06
C ILE A 202 8.68 11.73 -7.89
N GLN A 203 9.59 11.82 -6.91
CA GLN A 203 9.60 10.92 -5.74
C GLN A 203 8.24 10.72 -5.07
N PRO A 204 7.39 11.75 -4.87
CA PRO A 204 6.08 11.55 -4.26
C PRO A 204 5.16 10.65 -5.10
N ALA A 205 5.18 10.80 -6.42
CA ALA A 205 4.40 9.95 -7.32
C ALA A 205 4.94 8.52 -7.36
N VAL A 206 6.26 8.36 -7.40
CA VAL A 206 6.93 7.05 -7.34
C VAL A 206 6.58 6.33 -6.05
N ALA A 207 6.62 7.01 -4.90
CA ALA A 207 6.25 6.43 -3.62
C ALA A 207 4.77 5.98 -3.60
N THR A 208 3.88 6.82 -4.13
CA THR A 208 2.44 6.48 -4.24
C THR A 208 2.24 5.23 -5.10
N VAL A 209 2.85 5.18 -6.28
CA VAL A 209 2.75 4.02 -7.18
C VAL A 209 3.40 2.79 -6.56
N THR A 210 4.53 2.93 -5.87
CA THR A 210 5.20 1.84 -5.15
C THR A 210 4.26 1.19 -4.13
N VAL A 211 3.60 2.00 -3.29
CA VAL A 211 2.68 1.49 -2.27
C VAL A 211 1.47 0.81 -2.90
N LEU A 212 0.83 1.46 -3.88
CA LEU A 212 -0.35 0.88 -4.55
C LEU A 212 -0.02 -0.45 -5.22
N HIS A 213 1.12 -0.54 -5.89
CA HIS A 213 1.56 -1.74 -6.58
C HIS A 213 1.93 -2.84 -5.58
N ALA A 214 2.71 -2.53 -4.55
CA ALA A 214 3.11 -3.47 -3.51
C ALA A 214 1.91 -4.04 -2.75
N ILE A 215 0.93 -3.19 -2.38
CA ILE A 215 -0.32 -3.63 -1.73
C ILE A 215 -1.11 -4.56 -2.66
N GLY A 216 -1.18 -4.25 -3.95
CA GLY A 216 -1.86 -5.08 -4.94
C GLY A 216 -1.26 -6.49 -5.01
N ILE A 217 0.07 -6.60 -5.12
CA ILE A 217 0.76 -7.90 -5.16
C ILE A 217 0.62 -8.66 -3.84
N TRP A 218 0.80 -7.96 -2.71
CA TRP A 218 0.73 -8.56 -1.38
C TRP A 218 -0.62 -9.19 -1.08
N ASN A 219 -1.71 -8.54 -1.49
CA ASN A 219 -3.07 -9.01 -1.23
C ASN A 219 -3.61 -9.93 -2.33
N GLU A 220 -2.82 -10.21 -3.38
CA GLU A 220 -3.27 -11.03 -4.49
C GLU A 220 -3.48 -12.49 -4.06
N LEU A 221 -4.67 -13.02 -4.31
CA LEU A 221 -5.08 -14.36 -3.95
C LEU A 221 -5.44 -15.22 -5.18
N ILE A 222 -6.01 -14.58 -6.20
CA ILE A 222 -6.54 -15.29 -7.37
C ILE A 222 -5.40 -15.80 -8.24
N LEU A 223 -4.46 -14.94 -8.60
CA LEU A 223 -3.35 -15.30 -9.47
C LEU A 223 -2.48 -16.43 -8.89
N PRO A 224 -2.02 -16.39 -7.63
CA PRO A 224 -1.22 -17.50 -7.10
C PRO A 224 -2.03 -18.79 -6.98
N THR A 225 -3.36 -18.69 -6.84
CA THR A 225 -4.23 -19.88 -6.84
C THR A 225 -4.30 -20.56 -8.19
N ILE A 226 -4.25 -19.77 -9.27
CA ILE A 226 -4.29 -20.28 -10.65
C ILE A 226 -2.89 -20.68 -11.15
N TYR A 227 -1.87 -19.86 -10.88
CA TYR A 227 -0.56 -19.97 -11.53
C TYR A 227 0.48 -20.76 -10.75
N LEU A 228 0.30 -20.97 -9.43
CA LEU A 228 1.23 -21.71 -8.58
C LEU A 228 0.56 -22.97 -8.03
N THR A 229 1.06 -24.14 -8.38
CA THR A 229 0.59 -25.45 -7.87
C THR A 229 1.56 -26.05 -6.86
N ASN A 230 2.85 -25.74 -6.96
CA ASN A 230 3.84 -26.15 -5.98
C ASN A 230 3.70 -25.33 -4.69
N LYS A 231 3.45 -26.00 -3.58
CA LYS A 231 3.31 -25.39 -2.25
C LYS A 231 4.53 -24.57 -1.84
N ASP A 232 5.71 -24.94 -2.30
CA ASP A 232 6.95 -24.23 -2.01
C ASP A 232 7.01 -22.81 -2.59
N TYR A 233 6.17 -22.51 -3.58
CA TYR A 233 6.10 -21.21 -4.25
C TYR A 233 4.93 -20.35 -3.80
N TYR A 234 4.09 -20.87 -2.88
CA TYR A 234 2.92 -20.10 -2.44
C TYR A 234 3.31 -18.80 -1.73
N PRO A 235 2.69 -17.67 -2.10
CA PRO A 235 2.70 -16.48 -1.25
C PRO A 235 1.83 -16.69 -0.03
N ILE A 236 1.93 -15.79 0.95
CA ILE A 236 1.24 -15.88 2.23
C ILE A 236 -0.28 -15.93 2.07
N THR A 237 -0.86 -15.15 1.17
CA THR A 237 -2.31 -15.11 0.88
C THR A 237 -2.82 -16.49 0.44
N ARG A 238 -2.12 -17.16 -0.48
CA ARG A 238 -2.45 -18.51 -0.91
C ARG A 238 -2.24 -19.52 0.21
N GLY A 239 -1.18 -19.35 1.01
CA GLY A 239 -0.89 -20.20 2.17
C GLY A 239 -1.97 -20.13 3.24
N MET A 240 -2.64 -18.98 3.43
CA MET A 240 -3.70 -18.79 4.41
C MET A 240 -4.94 -19.66 4.12
N ILE A 241 -5.20 -20.04 2.88
CA ILE A 241 -6.30 -20.97 2.53
C ILE A 241 -6.14 -22.32 3.25
N VAL A 242 -4.89 -22.75 3.45
CA VAL A 242 -4.61 -24.01 4.16
C VAL A 242 -5.07 -23.96 5.62
N PHE A 243 -5.06 -22.80 6.25
CA PHE A 243 -5.57 -22.62 7.62
C PHE A 243 -7.08 -22.86 7.72
N GLN A 244 -7.84 -22.60 6.66
CA GLN A 244 -9.30 -22.77 6.66
C GLN A 244 -9.72 -24.24 6.52
N GLY A 245 -8.91 -25.10 5.86
CA GLY A 245 -9.35 -26.44 5.48
C GLY A 245 -8.81 -27.59 6.35
N VAL A 246 -7.60 -27.47 6.87
CA VAL A 246 -6.88 -28.59 7.51
C VAL A 246 -7.03 -28.60 9.04
N TYR A 247 -7.32 -27.48 9.63
CA TYR A 247 -7.27 -27.33 11.11
C TYR A 247 -8.60 -27.04 11.76
N GLY A 248 -9.72 -27.22 11.02
CA GLY A 248 -11.01 -26.79 11.56
C GLY A 248 -10.92 -25.32 12.00
N SER A 249 -11.97 -24.73 12.44
CA SER A 249 -12.06 -23.29 12.72
C SER A 249 -11.27 -22.84 13.97
N ASN A 250 -9.94 -22.97 14.01
CA ASN A 250 -9.13 -22.32 15.06
C ASN A 250 -8.97 -20.84 14.76
N TRP A 251 -10.04 -20.09 14.98
CA TRP A 251 -10.12 -18.66 14.73
C TRP A 251 -9.06 -17.82 15.45
N PRO A 252 -8.68 -18.09 16.73
CA PRO A 252 -7.61 -17.40 17.40
C PRO A 252 -6.26 -17.51 16.69
N THR A 253 -5.86 -18.72 16.28
CA THR A 253 -4.61 -18.92 15.53
C THR A 253 -4.68 -18.30 14.14
N LEU A 254 -5.83 -18.37 13.46
CA LEU A 254 -6.02 -17.69 12.17
C LEU A 254 -5.91 -16.16 12.33
N ALA A 255 -6.52 -15.58 13.36
CA ALA A 255 -6.41 -14.14 13.63
C ALA A 255 -4.96 -13.73 13.89
N ALA A 256 -4.20 -14.51 14.65
CA ALA A 256 -2.77 -14.29 14.87
C ALA A 256 -1.98 -14.34 13.54
N ALA A 257 -2.27 -15.31 12.67
CA ALA A 257 -1.63 -15.42 11.36
C ALA A 257 -1.94 -14.20 10.46
N VAL A 258 -3.18 -13.70 10.45
CA VAL A 258 -3.57 -12.49 9.70
C VAL A 258 -2.84 -11.26 10.24
N LEU A 259 -2.69 -11.11 11.55
CA LEU A 259 -1.91 -10.02 12.14
C LEU A 259 -0.44 -10.09 11.72
N LEU A 260 0.19 -11.26 11.81
CA LEU A 260 1.58 -11.45 11.34
C LEU A 260 1.73 -11.11 9.85
N MET A 261 0.77 -11.51 9.02
CA MET A 261 0.76 -11.19 7.60
C MET A 261 0.61 -9.67 7.33
N THR A 262 -0.09 -8.95 8.19
CA THR A 262 -0.35 -7.51 8.02
C THR A 262 0.89 -6.67 8.36
N LEU A 263 1.76 -7.13 9.26
CA LEU A 263 2.90 -6.36 9.76
C LEU A 263 3.84 -5.83 8.67
N PRO A 264 4.30 -6.61 7.66
CA PRO A 264 5.21 -6.10 6.63
C PRO A 264 4.62 -4.94 5.83
N MET A 265 3.32 -5.02 5.50
CA MET A 265 2.64 -3.95 4.75
C MET A 265 2.37 -2.71 5.60
N LEU A 266 2.07 -2.90 6.89
CA LEU A 266 1.95 -1.79 7.84
C LEU A 266 3.28 -1.04 7.97
N ILE A 267 4.39 -1.77 8.10
CA ILE A 267 5.74 -1.21 8.14
C ILE A 267 6.04 -0.42 6.86
N LEU A 268 5.80 -1.01 5.69
CA LEU A 268 5.99 -0.33 4.40
C LEU A 268 5.16 0.97 4.32
N PHE A 269 3.89 0.91 4.72
CA PHE A 269 3.00 2.07 4.73
C PHE A 269 3.53 3.18 5.66
N LEU A 270 3.94 2.84 6.89
CA LEU A 270 4.46 3.81 7.85
C LEU A 270 5.72 4.54 7.35
N PHE A 271 6.58 3.85 6.59
CA PHE A 271 7.74 4.49 5.97
C PHE A 271 7.37 5.42 4.81
N LEU A 272 6.38 5.05 4.01
CA LEU A 272 6.04 5.76 2.78
C LEU A 272 4.88 6.76 2.93
N GLN A 273 4.12 6.75 4.05
CA GLN A 273 2.92 7.59 4.25
C GLN A 273 3.19 9.10 4.03
N ARG A 274 4.35 9.60 4.45
CA ARG A 274 4.72 11.02 4.27
C ARG A 274 4.79 11.43 2.79
N TYR A 275 5.21 10.52 1.91
CA TYR A 275 5.30 10.78 0.47
C TYR A 275 3.93 10.66 -0.21
N ILE A 276 3.06 9.76 0.27
CA ILE A 276 1.70 9.57 -0.25
C ILE A 276 0.86 10.82 -0.02
N ILE A 277 0.91 11.37 1.20
CA ILE A 277 0.14 12.58 1.55
C ILE A 277 0.57 13.76 0.68
N SER A 278 1.88 13.96 0.46
CA SER A 278 2.38 15.04 -0.39
C SER A 278 2.01 14.87 -1.87
N GLY A 279 1.99 13.63 -2.38
CA GLY A 279 1.62 13.33 -3.76
C GLY A 279 0.15 13.56 -4.07
N LEU A 280 -0.74 13.21 -3.14
CA LEU A 280 -2.20 13.39 -3.29
C LEU A 280 -2.60 14.87 -3.21
N THR A 281 -1.97 15.65 -2.33
CA THR A 281 -2.30 17.07 -2.15
C THR A 281 -1.85 17.93 -3.33
N GLN A 282 -0.73 17.63 -3.99
CA GLN A 282 -0.27 18.35 -5.18
C GLN A 282 -1.16 18.08 -6.42
N GLY A 283 -1.80 16.92 -6.50
CA GLY A 283 -2.79 16.61 -7.53
C GLY A 283 -4.15 17.29 -7.34
N ALA A 284 -4.50 17.63 -6.10
CA ALA A 284 -5.81 18.20 -5.74
C ALA A 284 -5.88 19.75 -5.76
N VAL A 285 -4.74 20.45 -5.77
CA VAL A 285 -4.68 21.94 -5.68
C VAL A 285 -4.74 22.64 -7.05
N LYS A 286 -4.91 21.91 -8.16
CA LYS A 286 -5.12 22.48 -9.50
C LYS A 286 -6.57 22.29 -9.97
N GLY A 287 -7.54 22.61 -9.08
CA GLY A 287 -8.93 22.83 -9.42
C GLY A 287 -9.29 24.30 -9.17
#